data_9e3e9b1c94ead06eb0f95023c34f715d
#
_entry.id   9e3e9b1c94ead06eb0f95023c34f715d
#
_cell.length_a   1.000
_cell.length_b   1.000
_cell.length_c   1.000
_cell.angle_alpha   90.00
_cell.angle_beta   90.00
_cell.angle_gamma   90.00
#
_symmetry.space_group_name_H-M   'P 1'
#
loop_
_entity.id
_entity.type
_entity.pdbx_description
1 polymer ?
#
loop_
_entity_poly.entity_id
_entity_poly.type
_entity_poly.pdbx_seq_one_letter_code
_entity_poly.pdbx_strand_id
1 'polypeptide(L)'
;EKARLVTDDCSLFELTGRAVQLTQGDYANYKITTREDLPRPEQKEEHKMRIGHGYDVHRLVEGRKLILGGVEVPFEKGLLGHSDADVLAHAVMDAVLGAAALGDIGQHFPDNDPAYSGADSLKLARRVAEILKEHGFRIENIDATLLCQRPKLAPYIPAMRQNLADAFGLPVDAVSVKATTEEHLGFT
;
A
#
# COMPACT_ATOMS: atom_id res chain seq x y z
N GLU A 1 22.57 38.41 -56.11
CA GLU A 1 23.28 37.78 -55.01
C GLU A 1 22.26 36.99 -54.19
N LYS A 2 22.34 35.64 -54.23
CA LYS A 2 21.51 34.78 -53.38
C LYS A 2 22.05 34.87 -51.95
N ALA A 3 21.26 35.45 -51.06
CA ALA A 3 21.55 35.39 -49.63
C ALA A 3 21.74 33.92 -49.23
N ARG A 4 22.97 33.54 -48.85
CA ARG A 4 23.24 32.20 -48.28
C ARG A 4 22.60 32.15 -46.90
N LEU A 5 21.64 31.27 -46.76
CA LEU A 5 20.99 31.01 -45.47
C LEU A 5 22.02 30.35 -44.56
N VAL A 6 22.37 31.04 -43.48
CA VAL A 6 23.25 30.51 -42.43
C VAL A 6 22.33 29.82 -41.39
N THR A 7 22.56 28.54 -41.17
CA THR A 7 21.70 27.70 -40.31
C THR A 7 22.23 27.54 -38.89
N ASP A 8 23.53 27.80 -38.70
CA ASP A 8 24.21 27.68 -37.41
C ASP A 8 25.51 28.50 -37.36
N ASP A 9 26.11 28.61 -36.18
CA ASP A 9 27.32 29.39 -35.94
C ASP A 9 28.55 28.82 -36.70
N CYS A 10 28.62 27.50 -36.88
CA CYS A 10 29.70 26.87 -37.63
C CYS A 10 29.68 27.27 -39.10
N SER A 11 28.52 27.31 -39.72
CA SER A 11 28.31 27.77 -41.10
C SER A 11 28.73 29.22 -41.26
N LEU A 12 28.56 30.07 -40.27
CA LEU A 12 29.02 31.47 -40.27
C LEU A 12 30.55 31.56 -40.26
N PHE A 13 31.21 30.74 -39.46
CA PHE A 13 32.69 30.67 -39.39
C PHE A 13 33.28 30.18 -40.73
N GLU A 14 32.69 29.15 -41.34
CA GLU A 14 33.11 28.62 -42.62
C GLU A 14 32.99 29.68 -43.74
N LEU A 15 31.88 30.44 -43.74
CA LEU A 15 31.68 31.55 -44.71
C LEU A 15 32.75 32.64 -44.59
N THR A 16 33.32 32.83 -43.39
CA THR A 16 34.40 33.81 -43.16
C THR A 16 35.81 33.22 -43.39
N GLY A 17 35.91 31.97 -43.88
CA GLY A 17 37.16 31.27 -44.16
C GLY A 17 37.91 30.79 -42.91
N ARG A 18 37.24 30.73 -41.79
CA ARG A 18 37.80 30.19 -40.53
C ARG A 18 37.58 28.69 -40.43
N ALA A 19 38.61 28.00 -39.99
CA ALA A 19 38.54 26.55 -39.78
C ALA A 19 37.67 26.21 -38.53
N VAL A 20 36.73 25.29 -38.73
CA VAL A 20 35.93 24.69 -37.63
C VAL A 20 36.48 23.32 -37.31
N GLN A 21 36.86 23.09 -36.07
CA GLN A 21 37.33 21.81 -35.60
C GLN A 21 36.16 21.01 -35.00
N LEU A 22 35.94 19.82 -35.51
CA LEU A 22 34.95 18.89 -34.94
C LEU A 22 35.57 18.14 -33.77
N THR A 23 34.84 18.07 -32.69
CA THR A 23 35.16 17.25 -31.52
C THR A 23 34.10 16.17 -31.34
N GLN A 24 34.49 15.07 -30.69
CA GLN A 24 33.51 14.01 -30.40
C GLN A 24 32.51 14.50 -29.37
N GLY A 25 31.23 14.43 -29.71
CA GLY A 25 30.10 14.78 -28.85
C GLY A 25 29.38 13.52 -28.33
N ASP A 26 28.47 13.73 -27.40
CA ASP A 26 27.55 12.70 -26.93
C ASP A 26 26.21 12.85 -27.67
N TYR A 27 25.70 11.74 -28.21
CA TYR A 27 24.40 11.70 -28.90
C TYR A 27 23.22 12.09 -27.99
N ALA A 28 23.39 11.95 -26.66
CA ALA A 28 22.39 12.40 -25.69
C ALA A 28 22.29 13.94 -25.60
N ASN A 29 23.33 14.66 -26.09
CA ASN A 29 23.35 16.13 -26.11
C ASN A 29 22.82 16.65 -27.44
N TYR A 30 21.53 16.49 -27.69
CA TYR A 30 20.87 17.00 -28.91
C TYR A 30 20.33 18.40 -28.72
N LYS A 31 20.33 19.19 -29.82
CA LYS A 31 19.84 20.54 -29.82
C LYS A 31 18.30 20.55 -29.90
N ILE A 32 17.66 21.22 -28.95
CA ILE A 32 16.21 21.46 -28.98
C ILE A 32 15.97 22.72 -29.84
N THR A 33 15.38 22.56 -31.03
CA THR A 33 15.13 23.63 -31.97
C THR A 33 13.66 23.78 -32.33
N THR A 34 12.90 22.72 -32.21
CA THR A 34 11.46 22.69 -32.51
C THR A 34 10.67 22.19 -31.31
N ARG A 35 9.36 22.35 -31.37
CA ARG A 35 8.47 21.89 -30.33
C ARG A 35 8.47 20.35 -30.22
N GLU A 36 8.76 19.69 -31.32
CA GLU A 36 8.83 18.24 -31.43
C GLU A 36 10.09 17.65 -30.75
N ASP A 37 11.15 18.47 -30.63
CA ASP A 37 12.39 18.08 -29.97
C ASP A 37 12.27 18.11 -28.42
N LEU A 38 11.20 18.74 -27.90
CA LEU A 38 10.93 18.71 -26.46
C LEU A 38 10.65 17.28 -26.03
N PRO A 39 11.33 16.79 -24.96
CA PRO A 39 10.97 15.51 -24.40
C PRO A 39 9.46 15.52 -24.10
N ARG A 40 8.73 14.59 -24.72
CA ARG A 40 7.34 14.41 -24.32
C ARG A 40 7.37 14.10 -22.84
N PRO A 41 6.61 14.83 -22.00
CA PRO A 41 6.49 14.44 -20.63
C PRO A 41 6.08 12.96 -20.65
N GLU A 42 6.92 12.09 -20.10
CA GLU A 42 6.47 10.73 -19.83
C GLU A 42 5.12 10.90 -19.14
N GLN A 43 4.09 10.31 -19.72
CA GLN A 43 2.82 10.20 -19.02
C GLN A 43 3.13 9.34 -17.80
N LYS A 44 3.61 9.97 -16.72
CA LYS A 44 3.59 9.37 -15.40
C LYS A 44 2.13 9.01 -15.20
N GLU A 45 1.83 7.72 -15.23
CA GLU A 45 0.53 7.26 -14.74
C GLU A 45 0.36 7.95 -13.40
N GLU A 46 -0.62 8.86 -13.34
CA GLU A 46 -0.98 9.49 -12.07
C GLU A 46 -1.52 8.36 -11.20
N HIS A 47 -0.64 7.72 -10.44
CA HIS A 47 -1.06 6.80 -9.39
C HIS A 47 -1.83 7.64 -8.37
N LYS A 48 -3.15 7.69 -8.54
CA LYS A 48 -4.03 8.38 -7.60
C LYS A 48 -3.93 7.65 -6.28
N MET A 49 -3.29 8.26 -5.30
CA MET A 49 -3.25 7.77 -3.94
C MET A 49 -4.68 7.67 -3.40
N ARG A 50 -5.00 6.53 -2.77
CA ARG A 50 -6.27 6.29 -2.09
C ARG A 50 -6.00 5.98 -0.63
N ILE A 51 -6.90 6.39 0.24
CA ILE A 51 -6.84 6.13 1.67
C ILE A 51 -8.07 5.33 2.05
N GLY A 52 -7.88 4.27 2.83
CA GLY A 52 -8.95 3.45 3.37
C GLY A 52 -9.00 3.53 4.89
N HIS A 53 -10.20 3.37 5.43
CA HIS A 53 -10.47 3.24 6.85
C HIS A 53 -11.28 1.98 7.08
N GLY A 54 -10.87 1.14 8.03
CA GLY A 54 -11.61 -0.03 8.48
C GLY A 54 -11.77 0.01 9.99
N TYR A 55 -12.89 -0.49 10.45
CA TYR A 55 -13.24 -0.59 11.88
C TYR A 55 -13.92 -1.92 12.13
N ASP A 56 -13.42 -2.65 13.12
CA ASP A 56 -14.04 -3.89 13.57
C ASP A 56 -14.03 -3.97 15.10
N VAL A 57 -15.06 -4.58 15.66
CA VAL A 57 -15.20 -4.76 17.09
C VAL A 57 -15.90 -6.08 17.40
N HIS A 58 -15.33 -6.82 18.33
CA HIS A 58 -15.87 -8.09 18.78
C HIS A 58 -15.94 -8.15 20.31
N ARG A 59 -16.96 -8.85 20.81
CA ARG A 59 -17.11 -9.08 22.25
C ARG A 59 -16.08 -10.06 22.76
N LEU A 60 -15.47 -9.78 23.89
CA LEU A 60 -14.63 -10.72 24.64
C LEU A 60 -15.48 -11.75 25.39
N VAL A 61 -15.22 -13.03 25.20
CA VAL A 61 -15.90 -14.16 25.84
C VAL A 61 -14.90 -15.17 26.39
N GLU A 62 -15.31 -15.94 27.40
CA GLU A 62 -14.51 -17.04 27.96
C GLU A 62 -14.45 -18.21 26.97
N GLY A 63 -13.42 -19.05 27.11
CA GLY A 63 -13.27 -20.28 26.35
C GLY A 63 -12.83 -20.12 24.90
N ARG A 64 -12.46 -18.91 24.49
CA ARG A 64 -11.86 -18.63 23.18
C ARG A 64 -10.44 -18.08 23.34
N LYS A 65 -9.60 -18.34 22.34
CA LYS A 65 -8.27 -17.74 22.24
C LYS A 65 -8.42 -16.28 21.78
N LEU A 66 -7.56 -15.40 22.30
CA LEU A 66 -7.43 -14.03 21.80
C LEU A 66 -6.39 -14.02 20.67
N ILE A 67 -6.85 -13.83 19.44
CA ILE A 67 -5.99 -13.76 18.26
C ILE A 67 -6.06 -12.34 17.71
N LEU A 68 -4.90 -11.70 17.52
CA LEU A 68 -4.78 -10.35 17.01
C LEU A 68 -3.58 -10.27 16.03
N GLY A 69 -3.82 -9.90 14.78
CA GLY A 69 -2.81 -9.90 13.73
C GLY A 69 -2.17 -11.28 13.55
N GLY A 70 -2.96 -12.35 13.68
CA GLY A 70 -2.53 -13.74 13.63
C GLY A 70 -1.67 -14.20 14.82
N VAL A 71 -1.58 -13.40 15.88
CA VAL A 71 -0.81 -13.72 17.11
C VAL A 71 -1.77 -14.14 18.21
N GLU A 72 -1.57 -15.33 18.78
CA GLU A 72 -2.27 -15.76 19.98
C GLU A 72 -1.72 -15.01 21.19
N VAL A 73 -2.53 -14.13 21.76
CA VAL A 73 -2.20 -13.34 22.94
C VAL A 73 -2.74 -14.05 24.18
N PRO A 74 -1.89 -14.45 25.14
CA PRO A 74 -2.34 -15.11 26.38
C PRO A 74 -3.28 -14.18 27.17
N PHE A 75 -4.54 -14.59 27.27
CA PHE A 75 -5.57 -13.88 28.02
C PHE A 75 -6.71 -14.84 28.38
N GLU A 76 -7.45 -14.57 29.48
CA GLU A 76 -8.55 -15.40 29.93
C GLU A 76 -9.77 -15.43 29.01
N LYS A 77 -9.87 -14.44 28.10
CA LYS A 77 -10.98 -14.29 27.13
C LYS A 77 -10.44 -14.13 25.74
N GLY A 78 -11.20 -14.54 24.75
CA GLY A 78 -10.95 -14.28 23.35
C GLY A 78 -12.15 -13.65 22.66
N LEU A 79 -11.98 -13.23 21.43
CA LEU A 79 -13.00 -12.53 20.66
C LEU A 79 -14.05 -13.51 20.10
N LEU A 80 -15.31 -13.14 20.16
CA LEU A 80 -16.44 -13.91 19.62
C LEU A 80 -16.64 -13.57 18.14
N GLY A 81 -16.57 -14.54 17.25
CA GLY A 81 -16.84 -14.39 15.82
C GLY A 81 -16.90 -15.73 15.11
N HIS A 82 -17.23 -15.74 13.81
CA HIS A 82 -17.36 -16.96 12.99
C HIS A 82 -16.00 -17.53 12.56
N SER A 83 -15.01 -16.66 12.35
CA SER A 83 -13.61 -17.01 12.08
C SER A 83 -12.82 -17.15 13.37
N ASP A 84 -11.52 -16.94 13.33
CA ASP A 84 -10.67 -16.72 14.51
C ASP A 84 -10.97 -15.39 15.22
N ALA A 85 -11.85 -14.54 14.66
CA ALA A 85 -12.29 -13.25 15.16
C ALA A 85 -11.14 -12.25 15.36
N ASP A 86 -10.14 -12.27 14.49
CA ASP A 86 -9.02 -11.33 14.49
C ASP A 86 -9.46 -9.94 13.99
N VAL A 87 -9.91 -9.10 14.92
CA VAL A 87 -10.40 -7.74 14.63
C VAL A 87 -9.34 -6.86 13.96
N LEU A 88 -8.04 -7.10 14.21
CA LEU A 88 -6.98 -6.33 13.59
C LEU A 88 -6.87 -6.68 12.10
N ALA A 89 -6.84 -7.96 11.78
CA ALA A 89 -6.80 -8.40 10.37
C ALA A 89 -8.07 -7.98 9.62
N HIS A 90 -9.26 -8.09 10.24
CA HIS A 90 -10.54 -7.70 9.65
C HIS A 90 -10.58 -6.20 9.33
N ALA A 91 -10.25 -5.34 10.30
CA ALA A 91 -10.23 -3.89 10.07
C ALA A 91 -9.24 -3.48 8.98
N VAL A 92 -8.07 -4.13 8.90
CA VAL A 92 -7.11 -3.87 7.82
C VAL A 92 -7.64 -4.32 6.47
N MET A 93 -8.26 -5.50 6.37
CA MET A 93 -8.88 -5.96 5.13
C MET A 93 -9.96 -5.01 4.64
N ASP A 94 -10.85 -4.55 5.52
CA ASP A 94 -11.89 -3.57 5.18
C ASP A 94 -11.30 -2.22 4.74
N ALA A 95 -10.23 -1.77 5.40
CA ALA A 95 -9.56 -0.54 5.01
C ALA A 95 -9.04 -0.59 3.57
N VAL A 96 -8.36 -1.68 3.20
CA VAL A 96 -7.74 -1.79 1.86
C VAL A 96 -8.77 -2.06 0.77
N LEU A 97 -9.80 -2.86 1.04
CA LEU A 97 -10.94 -3.07 0.12
C LEU A 97 -11.72 -1.77 -0.09
N GLY A 98 -12.00 -1.03 0.99
CA GLY A 98 -12.69 0.26 0.93
C GLY A 98 -11.90 1.31 0.15
N ALA A 99 -10.57 1.40 0.33
CA ALA A 99 -9.71 2.28 -0.47
C ALA A 99 -9.79 1.98 -1.96
N ALA A 100 -9.91 0.70 -2.32
CA ALA A 100 -10.06 0.25 -3.70
C ALA A 100 -11.50 0.37 -4.24
N ALA A 101 -12.48 0.72 -3.39
CA ALA A 101 -13.92 0.69 -3.71
C ALA A 101 -14.43 -0.72 -4.11
N LEU A 102 -13.91 -1.76 -3.43
CA LEU A 102 -14.25 -3.16 -3.68
C LEU A 102 -15.18 -3.76 -2.59
N GLY A 103 -15.83 -2.91 -1.79
CA GLY A 103 -16.75 -3.33 -0.72
C GLY A 103 -16.01 -3.66 0.58
N ASP A 104 -16.46 -4.70 1.27
CA ASP A 104 -16.01 -5.14 2.58
C ASP A 104 -15.73 -6.66 2.61
N ILE A 105 -15.17 -7.14 3.71
CA ILE A 105 -14.84 -8.57 3.88
C ILE A 105 -16.07 -9.46 3.84
N GLY A 106 -17.23 -8.99 4.29
CA GLY A 106 -18.47 -9.77 4.30
C GLY A 106 -18.99 -10.07 2.90
N GLN A 107 -18.71 -9.21 1.91
CA GLN A 107 -19.06 -9.46 0.51
C GLN A 107 -18.15 -10.51 -0.14
N HIS A 108 -16.87 -10.55 0.25
CA HIS A 108 -15.89 -11.49 -0.30
C HIS A 108 -15.86 -12.82 0.43
N PHE A 109 -16.17 -12.84 1.73
CA PHE A 109 -16.12 -13.99 2.61
C PHE A 109 -17.38 -14.06 3.49
N PRO A 110 -18.54 -14.43 2.91
CA PRO A 110 -19.81 -14.42 3.64
C PRO A 110 -19.80 -15.34 4.86
N ASP A 111 -20.28 -14.86 5.99
CA ASP A 111 -20.38 -15.62 7.25
C ASP A 111 -21.26 -16.88 7.16
N ASN A 112 -22.18 -16.92 6.21
CA ASN A 112 -23.06 -18.06 5.96
C ASN A 112 -22.42 -19.15 5.10
N ASP A 113 -21.20 -18.93 4.59
CA ASP A 113 -20.46 -19.94 3.83
C ASP A 113 -19.64 -20.82 4.78
N PRO A 114 -19.94 -22.15 4.88
CA PRO A 114 -19.20 -23.07 5.73
C PRO A 114 -17.69 -23.11 5.43
N ALA A 115 -17.28 -22.74 4.22
CA ALA A 115 -15.86 -22.70 3.82
C ALA A 115 -15.01 -21.74 4.69
N TYR A 116 -15.64 -20.72 5.28
CA TYR A 116 -14.95 -19.71 6.09
C TYR A 116 -15.16 -19.91 7.59
N SER A 117 -15.91 -20.93 8.02
CA SER A 117 -16.10 -21.25 9.44
C SER A 117 -14.76 -21.62 10.09
N GLY A 118 -14.35 -20.87 11.12
CA GLY A 118 -13.06 -21.05 11.77
C GLY A 118 -11.86 -20.68 10.91
N ALA A 119 -12.07 -19.92 9.84
CA ALA A 119 -10.98 -19.50 8.96
C ALA A 119 -9.92 -18.68 9.69
N ASP A 120 -8.69 -18.90 9.31
CA ASP A 120 -7.52 -18.09 9.69
C ASP A 120 -7.59 -16.75 8.94
N SER A 121 -7.77 -15.65 9.66
CA SER A 121 -7.92 -14.32 9.07
C SER A 121 -6.70 -13.86 8.28
N LEU A 122 -5.50 -14.36 8.56
CA LEU A 122 -4.32 -14.08 7.74
C LEU A 122 -4.39 -14.75 6.37
N LYS A 123 -5.07 -15.91 6.24
CA LYS A 123 -5.32 -16.51 4.92
C LYS A 123 -6.31 -15.67 4.12
N LEU A 124 -7.34 -15.14 4.78
CA LEU A 124 -8.28 -14.21 4.15
C LEU A 124 -7.57 -12.93 3.70
N ALA A 125 -6.68 -12.38 4.53
CA ALA A 125 -5.87 -11.20 4.22
C ALA A 125 -5.00 -11.42 2.97
N ARG A 126 -4.37 -12.60 2.82
CA ARG A 126 -3.63 -12.93 1.58
C ARG A 126 -4.54 -12.93 0.36
N ARG A 127 -5.76 -13.49 0.49
CA ARG A 127 -6.73 -13.46 -0.62
C ARG A 127 -7.16 -12.04 -0.97
N VAL A 128 -7.36 -11.17 0.01
CA VAL A 128 -7.62 -9.74 -0.21
C VAL A 128 -6.47 -9.07 -0.96
N ALA A 129 -5.22 -9.36 -0.59
CA ALA A 129 -4.05 -8.83 -1.30
C ALA A 129 -4.02 -9.27 -2.79
N GLU A 130 -4.41 -10.54 -3.07
CA GLU A 130 -4.55 -11.02 -4.44
C GLU A 130 -5.65 -10.28 -5.20
N ILE A 131 -6.84 -10.10 -4.59
CA ILE A 131 -7.96 -9.37 -5.18
C ILE A 131 -7.54 -7.93 -5.54
N LEU A 132 -6.86 -7.23 -4.64
CA LEU A 132 -6.35 -5.89 -4.91
C LEU A 132 -5.41 -5.87 -6.11
N LYS A 133 -4.48 -6.83 -6.18
CA LYS A 133 -3.53 -6.98 -7.28
C LYS A 133 -4.23 -7.28 -8.61
N GLU A 134 -5.24 -8.17 -8.62
CA GLU A 134 -6.07 -8.48 -9.78
C GLU A 134 -6.78 -7.23 -10.34
N HIS A 135 -7.13 -6.27 -9.47
CA HIS A 135 -7.73 -4.99 -9.83
C HIS A 135 -6.73 -3.85 -10.07
N GLY A 136 -5.43 -4.15 -10.11
CA GLY A 136 -4.38 -3.17 -10.41
C GLY A 136 -4.05 -2.24 -9.24
N PHE A 137 -4.44 -2.58 -8.00
CA PHE A 137 -4.11 -1.79 -6.81
C PHE A 137 -2.86 -2.32 -6.11
N ARG A 138 -2.15 -1.39 -5.47
CA ARG A 138 -0.99 -1.66 -4.64
C ARG A 138 -1.16 -0.96 -3.29
N ILE A 139 -0.85 -1.68 -2.21
CA ILE A 139 -0.82 -1.10 -0.88
C ILE A 139 0.55 -0.45 -0.68
N GLU A 140 0.58 0.81 -0.22
CA GLU A 140 1.81 1.53 0.09
C GLU A 140 2.21 1.34 1.56
N ASN A 141 1.25 1.45 2.47
CA ASN A 141 1.45 1.26 3.90
C ASN A 141 0.16 0.88 4.62
N ILE A 142 0.32 0.34 5.82
CA ILE A 142 -0.75 0.02 6.76
C ILE A 142 -0.43 0.70 8.09
N ASP A 143 -1.39 1.41 8.66
CA ASP A 143 -1.32 1.94 10.01
C ASP A 143 -2.59 1.57 10.78
N ALA A 144 -2.44 0.81 11.87
CA ALA A 144 -3.54 0.29 12.65
C ALA A 144 -3.36 0.60 14.13
N THR A 145 -4.48 0.79 14.84
CA THR A 145 -4.49 1.03 16.28
C THR A 145 -5.48 0.08 16.95
N LEU A 146 -4.98 -0.71 17.90
CA LEU A 146 -5.81 -1.55 18.76
C LEU A 146 -6.22 -0.75 20.00
N LEU A 147 -7.52 -0.70 20.25
CA LEU A 147 -8.09 -0.11 21.46
C LEU A 147 -8.44 -1.22 22.44
N CYS A 148 -7.76 -1.33 23.55
CA CYS A 148 -8.10 -2.31 24.58
C CYS A 148 -7.51 -1.94 25.94
N GLN A 149 -8.25 -2.22 27.01
CA GLN A 149 -7.78 -2.01 28.38
C GLN A 149 -6.78 -3.10 28.80
N ARG A 150 -7.04 -4.35 28.41
CA ARG A 150 -6.24 -5.55 28.69
C ARG A 150 -6.37 -6.55 27.55
N PRO A 151 -5.34 -7.42 27.36
CA PRO A 151 -4.01 -7.43 27.98
C PRO A 151 -3.08 -6.34 27.42
N LYS A 152 -1.87 -6.16 27.98
CA LYS A 152 -0.84 -5.30 27.38
C LYS A 152 -0.33 -5.94 26.09
N LEU A 153 -0.51 -5.25 24.97
CA LEU A 153 -0.21 -5.77 23.62
C LEU A 153 1.22 -5.48 23.15
N ALA A 154 1.94 -4.55 23.79
CA ALA A 154 3.27 -4.12 23.35
C ALA A 154 4.25 -5.28 23.03
N PRO A 155 4.34 -6.37 23.79
CA PRO A 155 5.25 -7.48 23.48
C PRO A 155 4.90 -8.23 22.17
N TYR A 156 3.64 -8.16 21.73
CA TYR A 156 3.10 -8.92 20.60
C TYR A 156 3.08 -8.11 19.29
N ILE A 157 3.16 -6.78 19.38
CA ILE A 157 3.11 -5.87 18.23
C ILE A 157 4.14 -6.21 17.14
N PRO A 158 5.41 -6.54 17.46
CA PRO A 158 6.36 -6.87 16.40
C PRO A 158 5.94 -8.08 15.56
N ALA A 159 5.36 -9.12 16.20
CA ALA A 159 4.87 -10.30 15.50
C ALA A 159 3.60 -9.99 14.68
N MET A 160 2.66 -9.20 15.22
CA MET A 160 1.48 -8.74 14.47
C MET A 160 1.86 -7.98 13.21
N ARG A 161 2.82 -7.06 13.31
CA ARG A 161 3.35 -6.29 12.17
C ARG A 161 3.94 -7.21 11.10
N GLN A 162 4.76 -8.18 11.50
CA GLN A 162 5.37 -9.12 10.57
C GLN A 162 4.31 -9.97 9.86
N ASN A 163 3.34 -10.51 10.59
CA ASN A 163 2.26 -11.32 10.04
C ASN A 163 1.42 -10.54 9.00
N LEU A 164 1.06 -9.29 9.30
CA LEU A 164 0.33 -8.43 8.37
C LEU A 164 1.19 -8.07 7.15
N ALA A 165 2.47 -7.76 7.35
CA ALA A 165 3.40 -7.48 6.26
C ALA A 165 3.49 -8.69 5.32
N ASP A 166 3.67 -9.90 5.85
CA ASP A 166 3.73 -11.14 5.07
C ASP A 166 2.41 -11.45 4.35
N ALA A 167 1.27 -11.19 5.02
CA ALA A 167 -0.04 -11.44 4.43
C ALA A 167 -0.35 -10.52 3.24
N PHE A 168 0.05 -9.25 3.32
CA PHE A 168 -0.19 -8.26 2.27
C PHE A 168 0.99 -8.08 1.31
N GLY A 169 2.08 -8.82 1.48
CA GLY A 169 3.27 -8.74 0.62
C GLY A 169 4.01 -7.41 0.74
N LEU A 170 4.04 -6.82 1.94
CA LEU A 170 4.66 -5.55 2.25
C LEU A 170 5.98 -5.73 3.01
N PRO A 171 6.93 -4.80 2.90
CA PRO A 171 8.03 -4.73 3.83
C PRO A 171 7.51 -4.34 5.22
N VAL A 172 8.11 -4.87 6.30
CA VAL A 172 7.63 -4.67 7.67
C VAL A 172 7.67 -3.21 8.13
N ASP A 173 8.53 -2.38 7.54
CA ASP A 173 8.63 -0.95 7.80
C ASP A 173 7.46 -0.15 7.19
N ALA A 174 6.71 -0.72 6.25
CA ALA A 174 5.47 -0.15 5.74
C ALA A 174 4.24 -0.50 6.60
N VAL A 175 4.39 -1.32 7.65
CA VAL A 175 3.29 -1.72 8.53
C VAL A 175 3.51 -1.19 9.95
N SER A 176 2.58 -0.37 10.42
CA SER A 176 2.53 0.15 11.79
C SER A 176 1.34 -0.45 12.52
N VAL A 177 1.58 -0.98 13.73
CA VAL A 177 0.54 -1.40 14.67
C VAL A 177 0.80 -0.71 16.01
N LYS A 178 -0.21 -0.05 16.54
CA LYS A 178 -0.19 0.65 17.82
C LYS A 178 -1.26 0.06 18.74
N ALA A 179 -1.06 0.19 20.03
CA ALA A 179 -2.08 -0.17 21.02
C ALA A 179 -2.22 0.93 22.06
N THR A 180 -3.43 1.24 22.42
CA THR A 180 -3.75 2.22 23.46
C THR A 180 -4.97 1.79 24.27
N THR A 181 -5.15 2.38 25.44
CA THR A 181 -6.39 2.28 26.22
C THR A 181 -7.32 3.44 25.86
N GLU A 182 -8.57 3.32 26.20
CA GLU A 182 -9.53 4.45 26.18
C GLU A 182 -9.68 5.10 27.57
N GLU A 183 -8.77 4.84 28.51
CA GLU A 183 -8.79 5.38 29.87
C GLU A 183 -10.13 5.16 30.60
N HIS A 184 -10.78 4.01 30.31
CA HIS A 184 -12.12 3.65 30.79
C HIS A 184 -13.24 4.55 30.25
N LEU A 185 -13.00 5.27 29.15
CA LEU A 185 -14.03 5.96 28.39
C LEU A 185 -14.56 5.02 27.29
N GLY A 186 -15.86 5.19 26.94
CA GLY A 186 -16.45 4.35 25.91
C GLY A 186 -16.80 2.92 26.36
N PHE A 187 -16.67 1.96 25.46
CA PHE A 187 -17.13 0.58 25.63
C PHE A 187 -16.02 -0.48 25.68
N THR A 188 -14.76 -0.09 25.59
CA THR A 188 -13.59 -1.00 25.64
C THR A 188 -13.06 -1.23 27.04
#